data_f8fe7f25af167276a08ac6f5ef79c5aa
#
_entry.id   f8fe7f25af167276a08ac6f5ef79c5aa
#
_cell.length_a   1.000
_cell.length_b   1.000
_cell.length_c   1.000
_cell.angle_alpha   90.00
_cell.angle_beta   90.00
_cell.angle_gamma   90.00
#
_symmetry.space_group_name_H-M   'P 1'
#
loop_
_entity.id
_entity.type
_entity.pdbx_description
1 polymer ?
#
loop_
_entity_poly.entity_id
_entity_poly.type
_entity_poly.pdbx_seq_one_letter_code
_entity_poly.pdbx_strand_id
1 'polypeptide(L)'
;AYCFGDPALTLMYTMTTTLLIYFYTNVVGISVGAVGMIMLVSRVFDGFSDVLMGTIIDRTHSKYGKARIWILRLALPYAIAAILLFTMPSIGSMGKIIYAFVTYNIMNTVVYTAISQPFHALGSLMSRDRRERDVICNIRMVLSITASMVITAFTLPLINKVAKIIHNEQMAWIIVTAVYAGVSVLVLINTYMTCTERVQAAAKVKENIPFLKAFKTTVTNRYFLIA
;
A
#
# COMPACT_ATOMS: atom_id res chain seq x y z
N ALA A 1 14.55 11.02 5.66
CA ALA A 1 13.11 11.16 5.33
C ALA A 1 12.61 9.98 4.49
N TYR A 2 13.23 9.66 3.34
CA TYR A 2 12.77 8.56 2.46
C TYR A 2 12.64 7.23 3.20
N CYS A 3 13.63 6.82 3.99
CA CYS A 3 13.60 5.55 4.73
C CYS A 3 12.45 5.48 5.76
N PHE A 4 11.96 6.62 6.25
CA PHE A 4 10.80 6.67 7.15
C PHE A 4 9.46 6.63 6.42
N GLY A 5 9.42 6.91 5.13
CA GLY A 5 8.20 6.83 4.32
C GLY A 5 7.71 5.39 4.14
N ASP A 6 8.61 4.42 4.07
CA ASP A 6 8.26 3.00 3.93
C ASP A 6 7.56 2.42 5.18
N PRO A 7 8.04 2.65 6.42
CA PRO A 7 7.27 2.37 7.63
C PRO A 7 5.86 2.92 7.63
N ALA A 8 5.64 4.12 7.08
CA ALA A 8 4.31 4.72 6.99
C ALA A 8 3.37 3.94 6.04
N LEU A 9 3.88 3.44 4.92
CA LEU A 9 3.14 2.54 4.04
C LEU A 9 2.94 1.17 4.69
N THR A 10 3.98 0.63 5.31
CA THR A 10 3.96 -0.67 5.99
C THR A 10 2.95 -0.69 7.15
N LEU A 11 2.75 0.42 7.85
CA LEU A 11 1.80 0.54 8.95
C LEU A 11 0.38 0.13 8.51
N MET A 12 -0.16 0.74 7.46
CA MET A 12 -1.47 0.39 6.93
C MET A 12 -1.48 -0.99 6.24
N TYR A 13 -0.41 -1.33 5.54
CA TYR A 13 -0.28 -2.63 4.88
C TYR A 13 -0.31 -3.78 5.90
N THR A 14 0.40 -3.66 7.01
CA THR A 14 0.39 -4.66 8.09
C THR A 14 -0.99 -4.79 8.74
N MET A 15 -1.70 -3.67 8.95
CA MET A 15 -3.09 -3.68 9.40
C MET A 15 -3.96 -4.50 8.45
N THR A 16 -3.82 -4.28 7.15
CA THR A 16 -4.63 -4.94 6.12
C THR A 16 -4.27 -6.42 5.93
N THR A 17 -3.01 -6.78 5.99
CA THR A 17 -2.58 -8.17 5.72
C THR A 17 -2.66 -9.07 6.93
N THR A 18 -2.39 -8.55 8.13
CA THR A 18 -2.29 -9.36 9.34
C THR A 18 -3.53 -9.25 10.22
N LEU A 19 -4.05 -8.04 10.44
CA LEU A 19 -5.10 -7.82 11.42
C LEU A 19 -6.51 -7.80 10.83
N LEU A 20 -6.64 -7.62 9.51
CA LEU A 20 -7.94 -7.57 8.84
C LEU A 20 -8.71 -8.90 8.94
N ILE A 21 -8.01 -10.02 8.85
CA ILE A 21 -8.62 -11.35 9.01
C ILE A 21 -9.29 -11.43 10.38
N TYR A 22 -8.57 -11.03 11.43
CA TYR A 22 -9.11 -11.00 12.78
C TYR A 22 -10.34 -10.08 12.89
N PHE A 23 -10.28 -8.88 12.33
CA PHE A 23 -11.40 -7.93 12.33
C PHE A 23 -12.64 -8.51 11.64
N TYR A 24 -12.48 -9.04 10.42
CA TYR A 24 -13.61 -9.57 9.66
C TYR A 24 -14.22 -10.83 10.28
N THR A 25 -13.42 -11.68 10.91
CA THR A 25 -13.93 -12.92 11.49
C THR A 25 -14.48 -12.73 12.90
N ASN A 26 -13.79 -12.01 13.78
CA ASN A 26 -14.14 -11.93 15.19
C ASN A 26 -15.04 -10.72 15.53
N VAL A 27 -14.88 -9.59 14.82
CA VAL A 27 -15.66 -8.38 15.10
C VAL A 27 -16.89 -8.28 14.18
N VAL A 28 -16.69 -8.54 12.88
CA VAL A 28 -17.75 -8.41 11.87
C VAL A 28 -18.60 -9.69 11.76
N GLY A 29 -18.00 -10.86 12.05
CA GLY A 29 -18.67 -12.16 12.00
C GLY A 29 -18.79 -12.74 10.58
N ILE A 30 -17.87 -12.40 9.67
CA ILE A 30 -17.77 -13.03 8.34
C ILE A 30 -17.04 -14.38 8.48
N SER A 31 -17.50 -15.42 7.77
CA SER A 31 -16.85 -16.72 7.82
C SER A 31 -15.41 -16.65 7.28
N VAL A 32 -14.49 -17.39 7.92
CA VAL A 32 -13.07 -17.45 7.54
C VAL A 32 -12.91 -17.85 6.05
N GLY A 33 -13.75 -18.78 5.58
CA GLY A 33 -13.73 -19.19 4.17
C GLY A 33 -14.07 -18.05 3.21
N ALA A 34 -15.08 -17.22 3.53
CA ALA A 34 -15.43 -16.06 2.72
C ALA A 34 -14.30 -15.01 2.70
N VAL A 35 -13.67 -14.75 3.86
CA VAL A 35 -12.52 -13.84 3.94
C VAL A 35 -11.34 -14.36 3.10
N GLY A 36 -11.05 -15.67 3.20
CA GLY A 36 -10.02 -16.31 2.40
C GLY A 36 -10.28 -16.19 0.90
N MET A 37 -11.53 -16.40 0.46
CA MET A 37 -11.93 -16.22 -0.95
C MET A 37 -11.77 -14.78 -1.42
N ILE A 38 -12.18 -13.79 -0.60
CA ILE A 38 -11.97 -12.36 -0.89
C ILE A 38 -10.48 -12.09 -1.16
N MET A 39 -9.61 -12.53 -0.26
CA MET A 39 -8.17 -12.30 -0.39
C MET A 39 -7.57 -13.02 -1.60
N LEU A 40 -8.00 -14.26 -1.87
CA LEU A 40 -7.50 -15.06 -3.00
C LEU A 40 -7.87 -14.42 -4.34
N VAL A 41 -9.15 -14.06 -4.51
CA VAL A 41 -9.63 -13.43 -5.76
C VAL A 41 -8.94 -12.07 -5.95
N SER A 42 -8.77 -11.31 -4.88
CA SER A 42 -8.10 -10.00 -4.95
C SER A 42 -6.64 -10.10 -5.39
N ARG A 43 -5.93 -11.20 -5.10
CA ARG A 43 -4.55 -11.40 -5.60
C ARG A 43 -4.45 -11.41 -7.12
N VAL A 44 -5.49 -11.91 -7.80
CA VAL A 44 -5.52 -11.85 -9.27
C VAL A 44 -5.63 -10.40 -9.76
N PHE A 45 -6.47 -9.59 -9.10
CA PHE A 45 -6.60 -8.17 -9.44
C PHE A 45 -5.34 -7.37 -9.10
N ASP A 46 -4.61 -7.73 -8.04
CA ASP A 46 -3.34 -7.10 -7.67
C ASP A 46 -2.33 -7.17 -8.82
N GLY A 47 -2.16 -8.36 -9.43
CA GLY A 47 -1.25 -8.53 -10.56
C GLY A 47 -1.58 -7.64 -11.77
N PHE A 48 -2.87 -7.48 -12.09
CA PHE A 48 -3.29 -6.56 -13.16
C PHE A 48 -3.04 -5.10 -12.79
N SER A 49 -3.34 -4.72 -11.55
CA SER A 49 -3.17 -3.35 -11.06
C SER A 49 -1.70 -2.94 -11.06
N ASP A 50 -0.79 -3.83 -10.66
CA ASP A 50 0.65 -3.59 -10.65
C ASP A 50 1.18 -3.21 -12.04
N VAL A 51 0.80 -3.97 -13.06
CA VAL A 51 1.24 -3.71 -14.44
C VAL A 51 0.64 -2.40 -14.99
N LEU A 52 -0.65 -2.16 -14.70
CA LEU A 52 -1.32 -0.92 -15.10
C LEU A 52 -0.65 0.30 -14.45
N MET A 53 -0.40 0.23 -13.14
CA MET A 53 0.19 1.36 -12.42
C MET A 53 1.63 1.63 -12.85
N GLY A 54 2.44 0.59 -13.09
CA GLY A 54 3.76 0.74 -13.67
C GLY A 54 3.73 1.53 -14.98
N THR A 55 2.80 1.19 -15.87
CA THR A 55 2.61 1.90 -17.15
C THR A 55 2.19 3.36 -16.97
N ILE A 56 1.31 3.63 -15.99
CA ILE A 56 0.84 4.99 -15.69
C ILE A 56 2.00 5.85 -15.16
N ILE A 57 2.81 5.31 -14.25
CA ILE A 57 3.98 6.01 -13.69
C ILE A 57 4.97 6.36 -14.81
N ASP A 58 5.27 5.42 -15.70
CA ASP A 58 6.20 5.64 -16.80
C ASP A 58 5.74 6.74 -17.78
N ARG A 59 4.42 6.88 -17.95
CA ARG A 59 3.80 7.92 -18.79
C ARG A 59 3.59 9.25 -18.05
N THR A 60 3.78 9.27 -16.75
CA THR A 60 3.56 10.48 -15.95
C THR A 60 4.68 11.50 -16.20
N HIS A 61 4.31 12.70 -16.63
CA HIS A 61 5.18 13.83 -16.81
C HIS A 61 4.74 14.93 -15.84
N SER A 62 5.58 15.24 -14.86
CA SER A 62 5.29 16.30 -13.90
C SER A 62 6.53 17.15 -13.62
N LYS A 63 6.31 18.45 -13.41
CA LYS A 63 7.36 19.39 -12.97
C LYS A 63 7.94 19.03 -11.60
N TYR A 64 7.19 18.29 -10.79
CA TYR A 64 7.56 17.89 -9.43
C TYR A 64 8.21 16.50 -9.33
N GLY A 65 8.46 15.85 -10.46
CA GLY A 65 8.95 14.48 -10.55
C GLY A 65 7.88 13.48 -10.98
N LYS A 66 8.30 12.33 -11.53
CA LYS A 66 7.38 11.28 -12.03
C LYS A 66 6.73 10.49 -10.90
N ALA A 67 7.51 10.10 -9.92
CA ALA A 67 7.10 9.27 -8.81
C ALA A 67 6.57 10.10 -7.62
N ARG A 68 7.25 11.20 -7.32
CA ARG A 68 6.98 12.04 -6.16
C ARG A 68 5.55 12.60 -6.12
N ILE A 69 5.00 13.01 -7.28
CA ILE A 69 3.66 13.58 -7.35
C ILE A 69 2.55 12.61 -6.94
N TRP A 70 2.75 11.31 -7.19
CA TRP A 70 1.80 10.28 -6.82
C TRP A 70 1.71 10.06 -5.32
N ILE A 71 2.84 10.18 -4.60
CA ILE A 71 2.87 10.07 -3.13
C ILE A 71 1.96 11.13 -2.51
N LEU A 72 2.05 12.38 -2.97
CA LEU A 72 1.22 13.46 -2.45
C LEU A 72 -0.26 13.28 -2.79
N ARG A 73 -0.57 12.93 -4.05
CA ARG A 73 -1.95 12.78 -4.51
C ARG A 73 -2.68 11.62 -3.83
N LEU A 74 -1.95 10.57 -3.49
CA LEU A 74 -2.53 9.34 -2.95
C LEU A 74 -2.46 9.24 -1.43
N ALA A 75 -1.74 10.13 -0.75
CA ALA A 75 -1.64 10.12 0.71
C ALA A 75 -3.02 10.21 1.38
N LEU A 76 -3.88 11.14 0.95
CA LEU A 76 -5.25 11.27 1.48
C LEU A 76 -6.17 10.12 1.06
N PRO A 77 -6.28 9.73 -0.23
CA PRO A 77 -7.04 8.55 -0.63
C PRO A 77 -6.62 7.28 0.13
N TYR A 78 -5.33 7.12 0.42
CA TYR A 78 -4.80 6.00 1.18
C TYR A 78 -5.35 5.94 2.61
N ALA A 79 -5.37 7.08 3.31
CA ALA A 79 -5.93 7.19 4.64
C ALA A 79 -7.46 6.93 4.64
N ILE A 80 -8.18 7.49 3.69
CA ILE A 80 -9.64 7.31 3.57
C ILE A 80 -9.97 5.85 3.28
N ALA A 81 -9.28 5.20 2.33
CA ALA A 81 -9.49 3.81 2.00
C ALA A 81 -9.20 2.87 3.18
N ALA A 82 -8.16 3.17 3.97
CA ALA A 82 -7.84 2.42 5.19
C ALA A 82 -8.95 2.52 6.24
N ILE A 83 -9.51 3.71 6.46
CA ILE A 83 -10.61 3.90 7.41
C ILE A 83 -11.88 3.19 6.92
N LEU A 84 -12.21 3.29 5.63
CA LEU A 84 -13.37 2.59 5.04
C LEU A 84 -13.28 1.07 5.19
N LEU A 85 -12.07 0.51 5.08
CA LEU A 85 -11.83 -0.92 5.22
C LEU A 85 -12.24 -1.47 6.59
N PHE A 86 -12.03 -0.68 7.66
CA PHE A 86 -12.40 -1.04 9.04
C PHE A 86 -13.77 -0.46 9.47
N THR A 87 -14.48 0.23 8.57
CA THR A 87 -15.83 0.71 8.81
C THR A 87 -16.84 -0.24 8.18
N MET A 88 -17.43 -1.12 8.99
CA MET A 88 -18.42 -2.07 8.47
C MET A 88 -19.83 -1.57 8.76
N PRO A 89 -20.65 -1.26 7.75
CA PRO A 89 -22.04 -0.89 7.93
C PRO A 89 -22.89 -2.09 8.41
N SER A 90 -23.97 -1.81 9.13
CA SER A 90 -24.90 -2.83 9.64
C SER A 90 -25.85 -3.31 8.53
N ILE A 91 -25.33 -4.12 7.63
CA ILE A 91 -26.05 -4.70 6.48
C ILE A 91 -26.09 -6.22 6.61
N GLY A 92 -26.98 -6.87 5.85
CA GLY A 92 -27.09 -8.32 5.85
C GLY A 92 -25.80 -9.03 5.47
N SER A 93 -25.67 -10.33 5.77
CA SER A 93 -24.44 -11.11 5.62
C SER A 93 -23.82 -11.02 4.22
N MET A 94 -24.61 -11.10 3.17
CA MET A 94 -24.14 -10.96 1.78
C MET A 94 -23.61 -9.54 1.52
N GLY A 95 -24.29 -8.52 2.03
CA GLY A 95 -23.87 -7.14 1.91
C GLY A 95 -22.50 -6.88 2.58
N LYS A 96 -22.25 -7.48 3.76
CA LYS A 96 -20.96 -7.40 4.44
C LYS A 96 -19.82 -7.99 3.59
N ILE A 97 -20.06 -9.14 2.94
CA ILE A 97 -19.06 -9.80 2.07
C ILE A 97 -18.75 -8.92 0.85
N ILE A 98 -19.79 -8.37 0.20
CA ILE A 98 -19.60 -7.49 -0.96
C ILE A 98 -18.85 -6.22 -0.55
N TYR A 99 -19.25 -5.59 0.55
CA TYR A 99 -18.59 -4.40 1.07
C TYR A 99 -17.12 -4.67 1.40
N ALA A 100 -16.83 -5.78 2.11
CA ALA A 100 -15.47 -6.21 2.43
C ALA A 100 -14.63 -6.43 1.17
N PHE A 101 -15.18 -7.10 0.16
CA PHE A 101 -14.51 -7.31 -1.12
C PHE A 101 -14.18 -6.00 -1.85
N VAL A 102 -15.15 -5.09 -1.94
CA VAL A 102 -14.98 -3.81 -2.64
C VAL A 102 -13.96 -2.92 -1.91
N THR A 103 -14.10 -2.75 -0.60
CA THR A 103 -13.19 -1.90 0.18
C THR A 103 -11.77 -2.47 0.24
N TYR A 104 -11.63 -3.80 0.32
CA TYR A 104 -10.33 -4.46 0.27
C TYR A 104 -9.61 -4.21 -1.06
N ASN A 105 -10.31 -4.37 -2.19
CA ASN A 105 -9.73 -4.13 -3.51
C ASN A 105 -9.42 -2.64 -3.73
N ILE A 106 -10.28 -1.72 -3.29
CA ILE A 106 -9.98 -0.28 -3.35
C ILE A 106 -8.70 0.03 -2.57
N MET A 107 -8.60 -0.47 -1.34
CA MET A 107 -7.46 -0.18 -0.47
C MET A 107 -6.18 -0.85 -0.98
N ASN A 108 -6.19 -2.16 -1.21
CA ASN A 108 -4.99 -2.95 -1.49
C ASN A 108 -4.62 -2.91 -2.98
N THR A 109 -5.57 -3.25 -3.85
CA THR A 109 -5.31 -3.39 -5.29
C THR A 109 -5.13 -2.04 -5.99
N VAL A 110 -5.93 -1.03 -5.63
CA VAL A 110 -5.90 0.27 -6.32
C VAL A 110 -4.99 1.25 -5.60
N VAL A 111 -5.31 1.61 -4.36
CA VAL A 111 -4.67 2.74 -3.68
C VAL A 111 -3.27 2.38 -3.18
N TYR A 112 -3.11 1.21 -2.55
CA TYR A 112 -1.80 0.77 -2.05
C TYR A 112 -0.82 0.54 -3.21
N THR A 113 -1.21 -0.15 -4.26
CA THR A 113 -0.38 -0.33 -5.46
C THR A 113 0.01 1.01 -6.08
N ALA A 114 -0.96 1.92 -6.19
CA ALA A 114 -0.74 3.23 -6.78
C ALA A 114 0.22 4.13 -5.99
N ILE A 115 0.34 3.96 -4.67
CA ILE A 115 1.26 4.74 -3.83
C ILE A 115 2.60 4.02 -3.61
N SER A 116 2.61 2.69 -3.46
CA SER A 116 3.81 1.92 -3.15
C SER A 116 4.78 1.84 -4.33
N GLN A 117 4.27 1.63 -5.54
CA GLN A 117 5.11 1.55 -6.73
C GLN A 117 5.89 2.83 -7.02
N PRO A 118 5.26 4.04 -7.08
CA PRO A 118 6.03 5.28 -7.23
C PRO A 118 6.97 5.50 -6.06
N PHE A 119 6.59 5.13 -4.84
CA PHE A 119 7.45 5.25 -3.68
C PHE A 119 8.74 4.42 -3.85
N HIS A 120 8.63 3.16 -4.28
CA HIS A 120 9.80 2.32 -4.54
C HIS A 120 10.62 2.82 -5.74
N ALA A 121 9.97 3.30 -6.79
CA ALA A 121 10.65 3.91 -7.94
C ALA A 121 11.45 5.17 -7.54
N LEU A 122 10.92 5.98 -6.60
CA LEU A 122 11.61 7.17 -6.09
C LEU A 122 12.99 6.83 -5.50
N GLY A 123 13.12 5.70 -4.79
CA GLY A 123 14.40 5.25 -4.23
C GLY A 123 15.49 5.09 -5.29
N SER A 124 15.13 4.57 -6.46
CA SER A 124 16.08 4.41 -7.58
C SER A 124 16.43 5.73 -8.28
N LEU A 125 15.58 6.76 -8.15
CA LEU A 125 15.76 8.08 -8.75
C LEU A 125 16.50 9.08 -7.86
N MET A 126 16.81 8.72 -6.60
CA MET A 126 17.46 9.62 -5.65
C MET A 126 18.97 9.70 -5.80
N SER A 127 19.65 8.60 -6.20
CA SER A 127 21.10 8.55 -6.37
C SER A 127 21.51 7.84 -7.65
N ARG A 128 22.62 8.30 -8.26
CA ARG A 128 23.29 7.60 -9.38
C ARG A 128 24.22 6.49 -8.90
N ASP A 129 24.73 6.60 -7.70
CA ASP A 129 25.63 5.61 -7.13
C ASP A 129 24.84 4.37 -6.68
N ARG A 130 25.26 3.20 -7.17
CA ARG A 130 24.66 1.91 -6.84
C ARG A 130 24.82 1.59 -5.35
N ARG A 131 25.97 1.88 -4.77
CA ARG A 131 26.26 1.59 -3.37
C ARG A 131 25.37 2.41 -2.41
N GLU A 132 25.17 3.69 -2.71
CA GLU A 132 24.25 4.54 -1.94
C GLU A 132 22.81 4.03 -2.00
N ARG A 133 22.35 3.61 -3.18
CA ARG A 133 21.01 3.03 -3.34
C ARG A 133 20.84 1.75 -2.52
N ASP A 134 21.84 0.86 -2.54
CA ASP A 134 21.80 -0.39 -1.79
C ASP A 134 21.73 -0.12 -0.27
N VAL A 135 22.50 0.85 0.23
CA VAL A 135 22.43 1.27 1.64
C VAL A 135 21.06 1.85 2.01
N ILE A 136 20.52 2.74 1.18
CA ILE A 136 19.20 3.32 1.39
C ILE A 136 18.11 2.24 1.41
N CYS A 137 18.15 1.29 0.47
CA CYS A 137 17.22 0.17 0.41
C CYS A 137 17.31 -0.73 1.65
N ASN A 138 18.51 -1.06 2.11
CA ASN A 138 18.70 -1.89 3.29
C ASN A 138 18.19 -1.21 4.56
N ILE A 139 18.51 0.06 4.78
CA ILE A 139 17.98 0.82 5.93
C ILE A 139 16.47 0.90 5.89
N ARG A 140 15.88 1.17 4.72
CA ARG A 140 14.44 1.20 4.51
C ARG A 140 13.78 -0.13 4.90
N MET A 141 14.32 -1.26 4.40
CA MET A 141 13.79 -2.59 4.71
C MET A 141 13.85 -2.92 6.19
N VAL A 142 14.97 -2.63 6.86
CA VAL A 142 15.11 -2.86 8.31
C VAL A 142 14.07 -2.04 9.09
N LEU A 143 13.89 -0.76 8.76
CA LEU A 143 12.90 0.09 9.42
C LEU A 143 11.47 -0.41 9.19
N SER A 144 11.15 -0.88 7.98
CA SER A 144 9.80 -1.39 7.67
C SER A 144 9.49 -2.71 8.37
N ILE A 145 10.46 -3.63 8.43
CA ILE A 145 10.30 -4.90 9.17
C ILE A 145 10.13 -4.61 10.66
N THR A 146 10.95 -3.73 11.22
CA THR A 146 10.84 -3.34 12.64
C THR A 146 9.49 -2.69 12.92
N ALA A 147 9.04 -1.78 12.06
CA ALA A 147 7.71 -1.16 12.17
C ALA A 147 6.59 -2.20 12.12
N SER A 148 6.64 -3.15 11.18
CA SER A 148 5.66 -4.23 11.06
C SER A 148 5.59 -5.08 12.34
N MET A 149 6.73 -5.44 12.93
CA MET A 149 6.78 -6.18 14.20
C MET A 149 6.14 -5.40 15.34
N VAL A 150 6.49 -4.12 15.49
CA VAL A 150 5.92 -3.24 16.52
C VAL A 150 4.41 -3.10 16.35
N ILE A 151 3.95 -2.84 15.13
CA ILE A 151 2.53 -2.69 14.83
C ILE A 151 1.77 -3.99 15.16
N THR A 152 2.27 -5.14 14.72
CA THR A 152 1.62 -6.43 15.00
C THR A 152 1.54 -6.72 16.49
N ALA A 153 2.59 -6.41 17.24
CA ALA A 153 2.62 -6.67 18.68
C ALA A 153 1.72 -5.72 19.50
N PHE A 154 1.67 -4.44 19.15
CA PHE A 154 1.03 -3.41 19.98
C PHE A 154 -0.37 -3.03 19.56
N THR A 155 -0.79 -3.28 18.31
CA THR A 155 -2.08 -2.81 17.80
C THR A 155 -3.26 -3.51 18.49
N LEU A 156 -3.25 -4.82 18.64
CA LEU A 156 -4.36 -5.52 19.33
C LEU A 156 -4.50 -5.11 20.80
N PRO A 157 -3.43 -5.05 21.62
CA PRO A 157 -3.51 -4.50 22.97
C PRO A 157 -4.05 -3.06 23.01
N LEU A 158 -3.66 -2.22 22.05
CA LEU A 158 -4.13 -0.84 21.96
C LEU A 158 -5.63 -0.79 21.63
N ILE A 159 -6.09 -1.55 20.64
CA ILE A 159 -7.51 -1.65 20.28
C ILE A 159 -8.33 -2.13 21.46
N ASN A 160 -7.87 -3.16 22.19
CA ASN A 160 -8.57 -3.68 23.37
C ASN A 160 -8.68 -2.63 24.50
N LYS A 161 -7.67 -1.79 24.70
CA LYS A 161 -7.75 -0.68 25.66
C LYS A 161 -8.77 0.37 25.23
N VAL A 162 -8.74 0.76 23.96
CA VAL A 162 -9.68 1.75 23.40
C VAL A 162 -11.11 1.20 23.42
N ALA A 163 -11.31 -0.08 23.10
CA ALA A 163 -12.61 -0.73 23.13
C ALA A 163 -13.22 -0.75 24.53
N LYS A 164 -12.40 -0.95 25.59
CA LYS A 164 -12.85 -0.86 26.98
C LYS A 164 -13.32 0.54 27.39
N ILE A 165 -12.71 1.57 26.82
CA ILE A 165 -13.08 2.98 27.11
C ILE A 165 -14.36 3.35 26.38
N ILE A 166 -14.49 2.93 25.11
CA ILE A 166 -15.60 3.36 24.23
C ILE A 166 -16.82 2.41 24.32
N HIS A 167 -16.61 1.21 24.91
CA HIS A 167 -17.61 0.13 24.95
C HIS A 167 -18.12 -0.32 23.56
N ASN A 168 -17.30 -0.14 22.52
CA ASN A 168 -17.62 -0.52 21.15
C ASN A 168 -16.35 -0.95 20.41
N GLU A 169 -16.24 -2.24 20.07
CA GLU A 169 -15.07 -2.79 19.41
C GLU A 169 -14.86 -2.22 18.01
N GLN A 170 -15.90 -2.12 17.21
CA GLN A 170 -15.78 -1.59 15.85
C GLN A 170 -15.29 -0.13 15.83
N MET A 171 -15.82 0.70 16.75
CA MET A 171 -15.34 2.09 16.88
C MET A 171 -13.88 2.16 17.31
N ALA A 172 -13.43 1.26 18.17
CA ALA A 172 -12.03 1.19 18.56
C ALA A 172 -11.12 0.90 17.37
N TRP A 173 -11.50 -0.04 16.48
CA TRP A 173 -10.77 -0.32 15.24
C TRP A 173 -10.70 0.92 14.34
N ILE A 174 -11.82 1.60 14.14
CA ILE A 174 -11.89 2.81 13.29
C ILE A 174 -10.97 3.90 13.84
N ILE A 175 -11.00 4.16 15.15
CA ILE A 175 -10.20 5.22 15.78
C ILE A 175 -8.71 4.91 15.70
N VAL A 176 -8.29 3.69 16.03
CA VAL A 176 -6.88 3.30 15.96
C VAL A 176 -6.38 3.37 14.51
N THR A 177 -7.19 2.89 13.55
CA THR A 177 -6.86 2.99 12.13
C THR A 177 -6.79 4.45 11.67
N ALA A 178 -7.69 5.32 12.13
CA ALA A 178 -7.67 6.75 11.77
C ALA A 178 -6.42 7.45 12.32
N VAL A 179 -5.99 7.14 13.54
CA VAL A 179 -4.74 7.67 14.12
C VAL A 179 -3.54 7.20 13.29
N TYR A 180 -3.46 5.92 12.96
CA TYR A 180 -2.37 5.38 12.14
C TYR A 180 -2.38 5.96 10.73
N ALA A 181 -3.55 6.12 10.12
CA ALA A 181 -3.72 6.77 8.83
C ALA A 181 -3.23 8.23 8.86
N GLY A 182 -3.57 8.97 9.92
CA GLY A 182 -3.09 10.33 10.12
C GLY A 182 -1.57 10.43 10.21
N VAL A 183 -0.96 9.55 11.01
CA VAL A 183 0.51 9.45 11.11
C VAL A 183 1.13 9.11 9.75
N SER A 184 0.55 8.15 9.02
CA SER A 184 1.05 7.77 7.69
C SER A 184 0.99 8.94 6.70
N VAL A 185 -0.11 9.70 6.68
CA VAL A 185 -0.24 10.89 5.82
C VAL A 185 0.82 11.93 6.14
N LEU A 186 1.03 12.24 7.42
CA LEU A 186 2.04 13.23 7.85
C LEU A 186 3.45 12.81 7.41
N VAL A 187 3.80 11.54 7.60
CA VAL A 187 5.12 11.03 7.19
C VAL A 187 5.28 11.00 5.67
N LEU A 188 4.23 10.64 4.92
CA LEU A 188 4.25 10.65 3.45
C LEU A 188 4.36 12.07 2.89
N ILE A 189 3.68 13.06 3.49
CA ILE A 189 3.83 14.47 3.13
C ILE A 189 5.25 14.95 3.42
N ASN A 190 5.81 14.59 4.58
CA ASN A 190 7.20 14.92 4.91
C ASN A 190 8.18 14.29 3.90
N THR A 191 7.95 13.04 3.52
CA THR A 191 8.74 12.36 2.48
C THR A 191 8.65 13.11 1.14
N TYR A 192 7.46 13.53 0.75
CA TYR A 192 7.27 14.36 -0.44
C TYR A 192 8.04 15.67 -0.36
N MET A 193 8.01 16.38 0.77
CA MET A 193 8.67 17.67 0.92
C MET A 193 10.20 17.57 0.89
N THR A 194 10.76 16.51 1.47
CA THR A 194 12.21 16.38 1.71
C THR A 194 12.93 15.62 0.60
N CYS A 195 12.26 14.63 -0.03
CA CYS A 195 12.89 13.80 -1.06
C CYS A 195 12.73 14.44 -2.43
N THR A 196 13.82 14.55 -3.18
CA THR A 196 13.84 15.07 -4.55
C THR A 196 14.41 14.05 -5.52
N GLU A 197 13.81 13.97 -6.70
CA GLU A 197 14.34 13.15 -7.80
C GLU A 197 15.58 13.85 -8.39
N ARG A 198 16.77 13.32 -8.13
CA ARG A 198 18.04 13.88 -8.62
C ARG A 198 18.48 13.28 -9.94
N VAL A 199 18.04 12.06 -10.20
CA VAL A 199 18.33 11.34 -11.45
C VAL A 199 17.12 11.50 -12.36
N GLN A 200 17.22 12.40 -13.34
CA GLN A 200 16.28 12.34 -14.46
C GLN A 200 16.51 11.00 -15.14
N ALA A 201 15.48 10.15 -15.18
CA ALA A 201 15.52 8.97 -16.01
C ALA A 201 15.92 9.46 -17.41
N ALA A 202 17.10 9.02 -17.90
CA ALA A 202 17.56 9.38 -19.21
C ALA A 202 16.38 9.22 -20.15
N ALA A 203 16.11 10.24 -20.95
CA ALA A 203 15.03 10.23 -21.92
C ALA A 203 15.33 9.07 -22.90
N LYS A 204 14.98 7.86 -22.50
CA LYS A 204 14.99 6.72 -23.42
C LYS A 204 14.03 7.09 -24.51
N VAL A 205 14.57 7.11 -25.72
CA VAL A 205 13.82 7.20 -26.96
C VAL A 205 12.49 6.50 -26.75
N LYS A 206 11.39 7.24 -26.95
CA LYS A 206 10.03 6.74 -26.83
C LYS A 206 9.81 5.67 -27.90
N GLU A 207 10.24 4.45 -27.68
CA GLU A 207 9.60 3.33 -28.34
C GLU A 207 8.24 3.16 -27.67
N ASN A 208 7.20 3.60 -28.35
CA ASN A 208 5.81 3.31 -28.01
C ASN A 208 5.59 1.81 -28.22
N ILE A 209 6.13 1.00 -27.31
CA ILE A 209 5.87 -0.44 -27.33
C ILE A 209 4.43 -0.62 -26.82
N PRO A 210 3.51 -1.14 -27.65
CA PRO A 210 2.14 -1.40 -27.20
C PRO A 210 2.18 -2.39 -26.03
N PHE A 211 1.36 -2.13 -25.02
CA PHE A 211 1.27 -2.87 -23.76
C PHE A 211 1.28 -4.41 -23.95
N LEU A 212 0.49 -4.92 -24.91
CA LEU A 212 0.43 -6.35 -25.23
C LEU A 212 1.80 -6.91 -25.68
N LYS A 213 2.59 -6.12 -26.41
CA LYS A 213 3.91 -6.55 -26.88
C LYS A 213 4.91 -6.58 -25.73
N ALA A 214 4.87 -5.59 -24.84
CA ALA A 214 5.69 -5.57 -23.62
C ALA A 214 5.37 -6.75 -22.70
N PHE A 215 4.09 -7.02 -22.43
CA PHE A 215 3.63 -8.15 -21.63
C PHE A 215 4.05 -9.50 -22.23
N LYS A 216 3.82 -9.71 -23.54
CA LYS A 216 4.24 -10.91 -24.25
C LYS A 216 5.76 -11.12 -24.16
N THR A 217 6.54 -10.07 -24.35
CA THR A 217 8.01 -10.14 -24.27
C THR A 217 8.50 -10.51 -22.89
N THR A 218 7.85 -9.99 -21.83
CA THR A 218 8.19 -10.29 -20.43
C THR A 218 7.86 -11.74 -20.08
N VAL A 219 6.66 -12.21 -20.43
CA VAL A 219 6.22 -13.59 -20.15
C VAL A 219 7.01 -14.62 -20.98
N THR A 220 7.48 -14.26 -22.17
CA THR A 220 8.28 -15.15 -23.03
C THR A 220 9.78 -15.11 -22.69
N ASN A 221 10.21 -14.20 -21.80
CA ASN A 221 11.61 -14.09 -21.42
C ASN A 221 12.01 -15.24 -20.47
N ARG A 222 12.92 -16.09 -20.94
CA ARG A 222 13.40 -17.26 -20.19
C ARG A 222 13.99 -16.90 -18.83
N TYR A 223 14.61 -15.73 -18.70
CA TYR A 223 15.18 -15.26 -17.43
C TYR A 223 14.13 -14.82 -16.42
N PHE A 224 12.97 -14.37 -16.88
CA PHE A 224 11.82 -14.04 -16.03
C PHE A 224 11.11 -15.29 -15.52
N LEU A 225 11.13 -16.38 -16.28
CA LEU A 225 10.51 -17.65 -15.88
C LEU A 225 11.35 -18.49 -14.91
N ILE A 226 12.64 -18.16 -14.75
CA ILE A 226 13.58 -18.87 -13.89
C ILE A 226 13.81 -18.13 -12.56
N ALA A 227 13.49 -16.84 -12.49
CA ALA A 227 13.58 -16.01 -11.27
C ALA A 227 12.33 -16.12 -10.41
#